data_8dd71e332d77947d365806b826771f35
#
_entry.id   8dd71e332d77947d365806b826771f35
#
_cell.length_a   1.000
_cell.length_b   1.000
_cell.length_c   1.000
_cell.angle_alpha   90.00
_cell.angle_beta   90.00
_cell.angle_gamma   90.00
#
_symmetry.space_group_name_H-M   'P 1'
#
loop_
_entity.id
_entity.type
_entity.pdbx_description
1 polymer ?
#
loop_
_entity_poly.entity_id
_entity_poly.type
_entity_poly.pdbx_seq_one_letter_code
_entity_poly.pdbx_strand_id
1 'polypeptide(L)'
;MFFGSGWVANGAGAGIRGNLSIDTREWTETTRGVTNAVLATAKKTTLIEKFRTHDKDTGSPEVQIAILSARISELTEHFKTHIKDHASRRGLLQLVSKRRRLLDYLKTHDTDRYREVIGKLGIRK
;
A
#
# COMPACT_ATOMS: atom_id res chain seq x y z
N MET A 1 -37.86 -11.30 -44.19
CA MET A 1 -37.43 -11.71 -43.89
C MET A 1 -36.22 -11.57 -43.72
N PHE A 2 -35.58 -11.33 -43.51
CA PHE A 2 -34.58 -11.22 -43.24
C PHE A 2 -34.15 -10.37 -42.51
N PHE A 3 -34.63 -9.70 -42.24
CA PHE A 3 -34.14 -8.78 -41.63
C PHE A 3 -33.93 -8.91 -40.30
N GLY A 4 -34.49 -9.48 -39.68
CA GLY A 4 -34.44 -9.67 -38.28
C GLY A 4 -33.16 -10.30 -37.78
N SER A 5 -32.72 -11.28 -38.48
CA SER A 5 -31.56 -12.00 -38.05
C SER A 5 -30.30 -11.15 -38.00
N GLY A 6 -30.13 -10.34 -38.98
CA GLY A 6 -28.90 -9.55 -39.05
C GLY A 6 -28.79 -8.55 -37.93
N TRP A 7 -29.86 -7.83 -37.69
CA TRP A 7 -29.75 -6.81 -36.69
C TRP A 7 -29.68 -7.36 -35.27
N VAL A 8 -30.27 -8.47 -35.05
CA VAL A 8 -30.24 -9.10 -33.74
C VAL A 8 -28.81 -9.48 -33.34
N ALA A 9 -28.17 -10.18 -34.21
CA ALA A 9 -26.81 -10.60 -33.92
C ALA A 9 -25.87 -9.44 -33.73
N ASN A 10 -25.98 -8.46 -34.58
CA ASN A 10 -25.11 -7.30 -34.49
C ASN A 10 -25.35 -6.50 -33.25
N GLY A 11 -26.58 -6.29 -32.89
CA GLY A 11 -26.90 -5.54 -31.70
C GLY A 11 -26.40 -6.22 -30.44
N ALA A 12 -26.62 -7.50 -30.33
CA ALA A 12 -26.18 -8.23 -29.17
C ALA A 12 -24.65 -8.23 -29.04
N GLY A 13 -23.97 -8.50 -30.10
CA GLY A 13 -22.52 -8.50 -30.08
C GLY A 13 -21.93 -7.14 -29.80
N ALA A 14 -22.45 -6.12 -30.40
CA ALA A 14 -22.02 -4.76 -30.18
C ALA A 14 -22.29 -4.33 -28.73
N GLY A 15 -23.44 -4.69 -28.21
CA GLY A 15 -23.79 -4.37 -26.85
C GLY A 15 -22.83 -4.98 -25.83
N ILE A 16 -22.49 -6.23 -25.98
CA ILE A 16 -21.55 -6.91 -25.09
C ILE A 16 -20.18 -6.27 -25.15
N ARG A 17 -19.70 -5.96 -26.33
CA ARG A 17 -18.41 -5.29 -26.48
C ARG A 17 -18.41 -3.89 -25.89
N GLY A 18 -19.46 -3.15 -26.06
CA GLY A 18 -19.62 -1.84 -25.44
C GLY A 18 -19.62 -1.93 -23.95
N ASN A 19 -20.31 -2.91 -23.40
CA ASN A 19 -20.33 -3.12 -21.95
C ASN A 19 -18.94 -3.43 -21.41
N LEU A 20 -18.19 -4.29 -22.08
CA LEU A 20 -16.81 -4.58 -21.67
C LEU A 20 -15.93 -3.32 -21.65
N SER A 21 -16.10 -2.45 -22.64
CA SER A 21 -15.36 -1.19 -22.66
C SER A 21 -15.75 -0.26 -21.52
N ILE A 22 -17.04 -0.17 -21.22
CA ILE A 22 -17.56 0.62 -20.11
C ILE A 22 -17.06 0.03 -18.78
N ASP A 23 -17.14 -1.27 -18.62
CA ASP A 23 -16.68 -1.96 -17.43
C ASP A 23 -15.21 -1.70 -17.17
N THR A 24 -14.39 -1.67 -18.21
CA THR A 24 -12.98 -1.34 -18.08
C THR A 24 -12.77 0.08 -17.55
N ARG A 25 -13.57 1.04 -17.96
CA ARG A 25 -13.49 2.42 -17.47
C ARG A 25 -13.97 2.51 -16.02
N GLU A 26 -15.09 1.87 -15.73
CA GLU A 26 -15.61 1.81 -14.36
C GLU A 26 -14.60 1.13 -13.43
N TRP A 27 -13.98 0.07 -13.90
CA TRP A 27 -12.92 -0.60 -13.16
C TRP A 27 -11.77 0.35 -12.84
N THR A 28 -11.35 1.19 -13.76
CA THR A 28 -10.28 2.15 -13.50
C THR A 28 -10.69 3.22 -12.50
N GLU A 29 -11.96 3.59 -12.44
CA GLU A 29 -12.43 4.56 -11.43
C GLU A 29 -12.67 3.90 -10.07
N THR A 30 -13.33 2.75 -10.06
CA THR A 30 -13.57 2.01 -8.83
C THR A 30 -12.28 1.50 -8.21
N THR A 31 -11.32 1.11 -9.02
CA THR A 31 -10.02 0.65 -8.54
C THR A 31 -9.09 1.77 -8.12
N ARG A 32 -9.49 3.02 -8.25
CA ARG A 32 -8.67 4.12 -7.73
C ARG A 32 -8.39 3.93 -6.23
N GLY A 33 -9.38 3.49 -5.47
CA GLY A 33 -9.21 3.06 -4.10
C GLY A 33 -8.46 1.72 -3.97
N VAL A 34 -8.73 0.79 -4.86
CA VAL A 34 -8.10 -0.53 -4.87
C VAL A 34 -6.67 -0.46 -5.40
N THR A 35 -6.39 0.39 -6.39
CA THR A 35 -5.03 0.61 -6.86
C THR A 35 -4.15 1.24 -5.78
N ASN A 36 -4.70 2.11 -4.95
CA ASN A 36 -3.97 2.62 -3.80
C ASN A 36 -3.67 1.52 -2.78
N ALA A 37 -4.60 0.60 -2.58
CA ALA A 37 -4.39 -0.57 -1.73
C ALA A 37 -3.38 -1.56 -2.37
N VAL A 38 -3.46 -1.78 -3.67
CA VAL A 38 -2.52 -2.63 -4.41
C VAL A 38 -1.13 -2.01 -4.44
N LEU A 39 -1.02 -0.71 -4.65
CA LEU A 39 0.24 0.01 -4.58
C LEU A 39 0.84 -0.05 -3.17
N ALA A 40 0.01 0.05 -2.14
CA ALA A 40 0.45 -0.13 -0.77
C ALA A 40 0.97 -1.56 -0.53
N THR A 41 0.33 -2.56 -1.11
CA THR A 41 0.76 -3.96 -1.04
C THR A 41 2.08 -4.17 -1.78
N ALA A 42 2.23 -3.64 -2.99
CA ALA A 42 3.46 -3.72 -3.77
C ALA A 42 4.62 -3.02 -3.04
N LYS A 43 4.39 -1.85 -2.50
CA LYS A 43 5.39 -1.14 -1.68
C LYS A 43 5.77 -1.96 -0.44
N LYS A 44 4.79 -2.59 0.19
CA LYS A 44 5.02 -3.46 1.35
C LYS A 44 5.90 -4.64 0.98
N THR A 45 5.63 -5.29 -0.14
CA THR A 45 6.43 -6.44 -0.62
C THR A 45 7.87 -6.02 -0.89
N THR A 46 8.09 -4.92 -1.59
CA THR A 46 9.44 -4.40 -1.86
C THR A 46 10.19 -4.01 -0.60
N LEU A 47 9.50 -3.48 0.41
CA LEU A 47 10.10 -3.18 1.70
C LEU A 47 10.50 -4.45 2.44
N ILE A 48 9.65 -5.46 2.42
CA ILE A 48 9.96 -6.77 3.02
C ILE A 48 11.20 -7.36 2.36
N GLU A 49 11.28 -7.35 1.03
CA GLU A 49 12.42 -7.86 0.28
C GLU A 49 13.73 -7.14 0.61
N LYS A 50 13.66 -5.83 0.81
CA LYS A 50 14.85 -5.01 1.13
C LYS A 50 15.37 -5.21 2.55
N PHE A 51 14.49 -5.50 3.49
CA PHE A 51 14.83 -5.55 4.91
C PHE A 51 14.76 -6.95 5.52
N ARG A 52 14.35 -7.96 4.74
CA ARG A 52 14.29 -9.33 5.24
C ARG A 52 15.68 -9.87 5.57
N THR A 53 15.76 -10.62 6.64
CA THR A 53 16.97 -11.31 7.07
C THR A 53 17.08 -12.70 6.41
N HIS A 54 15.93 -13.32 6.10
CA HIS A 54 15.82 -14.63 5.47
C HIS A 54 14.79 -14.60 4.35
N ASP A 55 14.84 -15.53 3.41
CA ASP A 55 13.92 -15.59 2.27
C ASP A 55 12.43 -15.69 2.67
N LYS A 56 12.15 -16.30 3.80
CA LYS A 56 10.79 -16.43 4.34
C LYS A 56 10.46 -15.40 5.42
N ASP A 57 11.35 -14.44 5.65
CA ASP A 57 11.16 -13.46 6.71
C ASP A 57 10.22 -12.35 6.26
N THR A 58 9.10 -12.25 6.93
CA THR A 58 8.10 -11.19 6.73
C THR A 58 7.77 -10.44 8.02
N GLY A 59 8.37 -10.84 9.14
CA GLY A 59 7.99 -10.38 10.46
C GLY A 59 9.11 -9.93 11.37
N SER A 60 10.35 -9.85 10.87
CA SER A 60 11.47 -9.35 11.67
C SER A 60 11.26 -7.89 12.12
N PRO A 61 11.89 -7.48 13.22
CA PRO A 61 11.79 -6.10 13.70
C PRO A 61 12.19 -5.09 12.62
N GLU A 62 13.19 -5.39 11.81
CA GLU A 62 13.67 -4.54 10.72
C GLU A 62 12.59 -4.31 9.66
N VAL A 63 11.95 -5.39 9.22
CA VAL A 63 10.86 -5.34 8.26
C VAL A 63 9.68 -4.56 8.82
N GLN A 64 9.32 -4.82 10.08
CA GLN A 64 8.23 -4.10 10.74
C GLN A 64 8.50 -2.60 10.86
N ILE A 65 9.72 -2.21 11.23
CA ILE A 65 10.12 -0.81 11.31
C ILE A 65 10.05 -0.14 9.94
N ALA A 66 10.48 -0.83 8.88
CA ALA A 66 10.41 -0.32 7.51
C ALA A 66 8.96 -0.08 7.06
N ILE A 67 8.07 -1.03 7.30
CA ILE A 67 6.64 -0.92 6.98
C ILE A 67 5.99 0.22 7.77
N LEU A 68 6.27 0.31 9.07
CA LEU A 68 5.74 1.38 9.92
C LEU A 68 6.23 2.76 9.45
N SER A 69 7.48 2.87 9.06
CA SER A 69 8.05 4.13 8.56
C SER A 69 7.38 4.57 7.26
N ALA A 70 7.17 3.66 6.33
CA ALA A 70 6.43 3.95 5.10
C ALA A 70 4.99 4.39 5.38
N ARG A 71 4.31 3.70 6.29
CA ARG A 71 2.94 4.04 6.69
C ARG A 71 2.85 5.41 7.35
N ILE A 72 3.81 5.76 8.19
CA ILE A 72 3.90 7.08 8.83
C ILE A 72 4.08 8.17 7.77
N SER A 73 4.92 7.94 6.77
CA SER A 73 5.09 8.90 5.67
C SER A 73 3.81 9.10 4.87
N GLU A 74 3.11 8.03 4.52
CA GLU A 74 1.82 8.11 3.81
C GLU A 74 0.77 8.89 4.61
N LEU A 75 0.66 8.62 5.91
CA LEU A 75 -0.27 9.35 6.78
C LEU A 75 0.13 10.81 6.94
N THR A 76 1.41 11.11 6.99
CA THR A 76 1.89 12.49 7.06
C THR A 76 1.51 13.28 5.82
N GLU A 77 1.62 12.68 4.63
CA GLU A 77 1.13 13.28 3.39
C GLU A 77 -0.39 13.44 3.39
N HIS A 78 -1.12 12.44 3.90
CA HIS A 78 -2.57 12.52 4.04
C HIS A 78 -3.00 13.73 4.89
N PHE A 79 -2.28 14.05 5.95
CA PHE A 79 -2.61 15.19 6.82
C PHE A 79 -2.38 16.55 6.18
N LYS A 80 -1.59 16.65 5.14
CA LYS A 80 -1.43 17.90 4.39
C LYS A 80 -2.74 18.28 3.69
N THR A 81 -3.48 17.29 3.23
CA THR A 81 -4.77 17.48 2.55
C THR A 81 -5.95 17.43 3.51
N HIS A 82 -5.91 16.57 4.53
CA HIS A 82 -7.01 16.31 5.46
C HIS A 82 -6.67 16.72 6.90
N ILE A 83 -6.58 18.02 7.13
CA ILE A 83 -6.14 18.59 8.43
C ILE A 83 -7.09 18.23 9.59
N LYS A 84 -8.38 18.04 9.31
CA LYS A 84 -9.42 17.81 10.33
C LYS A 84 -9.58 16.33 10.73
N ASP A 85 -8.79 15.43 10.17
CA ASP A 85 -8.91 13.99 10.47
C ASP A 85 -8.21 13.62 11.80
N HIS A 86 -8.95 13.76 12.88
CA HIS A 86 -8.44 13.46 14.22
C HIS A 86 -8.27 11.96 14.49
N ALA A 87 -9.08 11.11 13.84
CA ALA A 87 -8.99 9.67 14.00
C ALA A 87 -7.66 9.14 13.46
N SER A 88 -7.28 9.56 12.26
CA SER A 88 -6.00 9.18 11.65
C SER A 88 -4.81 9.73 12.42
N ARG A 89 -4.93 10.91 13.04
CA ARG A 89 -3.86 11.44 13.93
C ARG A 89 -3.60 10.53 15.11
N ARG A 90 -4.66 10.03 15.75
CA ARG A 90 -4.52 9.08 16.85
C ARG A 90 -3.83 7.80 16.36
N GLY A 91 -4.22 7.29 15.19
CA GLY A 91 -3.58 6.15 14.55
C GLY A 91 -2.10 6.40 14.27
N LEU A 92 -1.73 7.57 13.76
CA LEU A 92 -0.34 7.95 13.51
C LEU A 92 0.50 7.87 14.79
N LEU A 93 0.01 8.43 15.88
CA LEU A 93 0.72 8.40 17.16
C LEU A 93 0.96 6.97 17.65
N GLN A 94 -0.01 6.08 17.43
CA GLN A 94 0.16 4.66 17.76
C GLN A 94 1.25 4.00 16.91
N LEU A 95 1.30 4.30 15.61
CA LEU A 95 2.33 3.76 14.71
C LEU A 95 3.72 4.27 15.09
N VAL A 96 3.84 5.54 15.43
CA VAL A 96 5.11 6.13 15.90
C VAL A 96 5.56 5.46 17.20
N SER A 97 4.65 5.24 18.14
CA SER A 97 4.95 4.55 19.40
C SER A 97 5.40 3.10 19.17
N LYS A 98 4.74 2.37 18.29
CA LYS A 98 5.13 1.00 17.92
C LYS A 98 6.51 0.98 17.29
N ARG A 99 6.79 1.90 16.35
CA ARG A 99 8.10 2.00 15.70
C ARG A 99 9.19 2.27 16.74
N ARG A 100 8.94 3.18 17.67
CA ARG A 100 9.91 3.50 18.73
C ARG A 100 10.24 2.28 19.58
N ARG A 101 9.23 1.54 20.03
CA ARG A 101 9.43 0.31 20.81
C ARG A 101 10.29 -0.72 20.08
N LEU A 102 10.06 -0.91 18.78
CA LEU A 102 10.84 -1.84 17.98
C LEU A 102 12.29 -1.37 17.80
N LEU A 103 12.50 -0.07 17.64
CA LEU A 103 13.85 0.51 17.58
C LEU A 103 14.59 0.37 18.92
N ASP A 104 13.92 0.62 20.02
CA ASP A 104 14.49 0.44 21.35
C ASP A 104 14.84 -1.04 21.59
N TYR A 105 13.98 -1.96 21.15
CA TYR A 105 14.25 -3.39 21.20
C TYR A 105 15.51 -3.76 20.41
N LEU A 106 15.62 -3.33 19.16
CA LEU A 106 16.80 -3.57 18.33
C LEU A 106 18.06 -2.97 18.94
N LYS A 107 17.97 -1.76 19.47
CA LYS A 107 19.10 -1.10 20.11
C LYS A 107 19.66 -1.89 21.30
N THR A 108 18.77 -2.59 22.02
CA THR A 108 19.14 -3.38 23.19
C THR A 108 19.73 -4.73 22.82
N HIS A 109 19.20 -5.35 21.75
CA HIS A 109 19.58 -6.71 21.37
C HIS A 109 20.70 -6.74 20.32
N ASP A 110 20.62 -5.87 19.30
CA ASP A 110 21.54 -5.86 18.17
C ASP A 110 21.83 -4.45 17.69
N THR A 111 22.90 -3.86 18.21
CA THR A 111 23.28 -2.47 17.91
C THR A 111 23.67 -2.29 16.45
N ASP A 112 24.25 -3.29 15.82
CA ASP A 112 24.70 -3.20 14.43
C ASP A 112 23.52 -3.22 13.47
N ARG A 113 22.57 -4.12 13.67
CA ARG A 113 21.31 -4.12 12.91
C ARG A 113 20.52 -2.83 13.09
N TYR A 114 20.51 -2.29 14.31
CA TYR A 114 19.90 -1.01 14.59
C TYR A 114 20.51 0.12 13.73
N ARG A 115 21.85 0.17 13.65
CA ARG A 115 22.58 1.15 12.84
C ARG A 115 22.26 1.02 11.36
N GLU A 116 22.21 -0.21 10.85
CA GLU A 116 21.84 -0.47 9.45
C GLU A 116 20.42 -0.01 9.13
N VAL A 117 19.46 -0.32 9.96
CA VAL A 117 18.06 0.07 9.76
C VAL A 117 17.91 1.59 9.76
N ILE A 118 18.56 2.27 10.70
CA ILE A 118 18.55 3.74 10.75
C ILE A 118 19.21 4.34 9.51
N GLY A 119 20.35 3.79 9.09
CA GLY A 119 21.04 4.24 7.89
C GLY A 119 20.20 4.06 6.63
N LYS A 120 19.58 2.90 6.46
CA LYS A 120 18.73 2.58 5.29
C LYS A 120 17.45 3.42 5.24
N LEU A 121 16.86 3.72 6.38
CA LEU A 121 15.60 4.48 6.48
C LEU A 121 15.83 5.99 6.63
N GLY A 122 17.05 6.44 6.88
CA GLY A 122 17.37 7.85 7.09
C GLY A 122 16.68 8.45 8.32
N ILE A 123 16.41 7.64 9.33
CA ILE A 123 15.73 8.10 10.54
C ILE A 123 16.73 8.77 11.45
N ARG A 124 16.37 9.93 12.00
CA ARG A 124 17.20 10.62 12.98
C ARG A 124 17.30 9.80 14.28
N LYS A 125 18.50 9.72 14.81
CA LYS A 125 18.81 9.05 16.10
C LYS A 125 18.11 9.72 17.26
#